data_1f0755cf7e9642fe743f2f5d8727c6c2
#
_entry.id   1f0755cf7e9642fe743f2f5d8727c6c2
#
_cell.length_a   1.000
_cell.length_b   1.000
_cell.length_c   1.000
_cell.angle_alpha   90.00
_cell.angle_beta   90.00
_cell.angle_gamma   90.00
#
_symmetry.space_group_name_H-M   'P 1'
#
loop_
_entity.id
_entity.type
_entity.pdbx_description
1 polymer ?
#
loop_
_entity_poly.entity_id
_entity_poly.type
_entity_poly.pdbx_seq_one_letter_code
_entity_poly.pdbx_strand_id
1 'polypeptide(L)'
;MSDSFLLEIRVRPNSSRNKVGGSAGDPPRLIVAVQAPAVDGKANAAVIKELANAFNVLVRDFTIVFGELGRDKRLLVNGDTQLLQARYDELLGEPKLL
;
A
#
# COMPACT_ATOMS: atom_id res chain seq x y z
N MET A 1 -19.91 -14.21 -1.47
CA MET A 1 -19.62 -12.79 -1.23
C MET A 1 -18.12 -12.58 -1.23
N SER A 2 -17.69 -11.54 -1.91
CA SER A 2 -16.28 -11.21 -1.88
C SER A 2 -16.01 -10.39 -0.62
N ASP A 3 -15.01 -10.79 0.14
CA ASP A 3 -14.54 -10.03 1.27
C ASP A 3 -13.63 -8.92 0.78
N SER A 4 -13.67 -7.79 1.45
CA SER A 4 -12.77 -6.70 1.15
C SER A 4 -12.16 -6.15 2.42
N PHE A 5 -10.90 -5.73 2.30
CA PHE A 5 -10.11 -5.20 3.40
C PHE A 5 -9.74 -3.75 3.08
N LEU A 6 -9.95 -2.85 4.03
CA LEU A 6 -9.57 -1.45 3.86
C LEU A 6 -8.11 -1.26 4.26
N LEU A 7 -7.31 -0.84 3.29
CA LEU A 7 -5.87 -0.66 3.46
C LEU A 7 -5.55 0.84 3.46
N GLU A 8 -4.91 1.31 4.51
CA GLU A 8 -4.48 2.71 4.59
C GLU A 8 -2.97 2.80 4.42
N ILE A 9 -2.52 3.62 3.50
CA ILE A 9 -1.11 3.74 3.14
C ILE A 9 -0.67 5.19 3.05
N ARG A 10 0.64 5.39 3.17
CA ARG A 10 1.30 6.66 2.85
C ARG A 10 2.34 6.39 1.78
N VAL A 11 2.21 7.08 0.66
CA VAL A 11 3.08 6.89 -0.49
C VAL A 11 4.27 7.86 -0.42
N ARG A 12 5.45 7.34 -0.74
CA ARG A 12 6.67 8.13 -0.90
C ARG A 12 7.16 7.96 -2.33
N PRO A 13 6.72 8.85 -3.26
CA PRO A 13 7.18 8.78 -4.65
C PRO A 13 8.61 9.31 -4.76
N ASN A 14 9.22 9.11 -5.91
CA ASN A 14 10.60 9.54 -6.19
C ASN A 14 11.62 8.97 -5.18
N SER A 15 11.35 7.79 -4.67
CA SER A 15 12.25 7.12 -3.74
C SER A 15 13.39 6.45 -4.48
N SER A 16 14.47 6.14 -3.78
CA SER A 16 15.62 5.47 -4.39
C SER A 16 15.34 4.03 -4.76
N ARG A 17 14.32 3.42 -4.17
CA ARG A 17 13.91 2.04 -4.48
C ARG A 17 12.45 1.82 -4.11
N ASN A 18 11.88 0.75 -4.65
CA ASN A 18 10.52 0.35 -4.29
C ASN A 18 10.57 -0.48 -3.01
N LYS A 19 9.69 -0.15 -2.05
CA LYS A 19 9.62 -0.89 -0.79
C LYS A 19 8.25 -0.72 -0.16
N VAL A 20 7.71 -1.81 0.39
CA VAL A 20 6.50 -1.79 1.21
C VAL A 20 6.90 -2.21 2.62
N GLY A 21 6.67 -1.35 3.60
CA GLY A 21 6.97 -1.67 4.99
C GLY A 21 7.21 -0.44 5.84
N GLY A 22 6.98 -0.61 7.15
CA GLY A 22 7.06 0.47 8.11
C GLY A 22 5.76 1.25 8.21
N SER A 23 5.68 2.16 9.17
CA SER A 23 4.48 2.94 9.40
C SER A 23 4.79 4.42 9.57
N ALA A 24 3.81 5.26 9.26
CA ALA A 24 3.92 6.71 9.43
C ALA A 24 2.56 7.27 9.83
N GLY A 25 2.60 8.31 10.64
CA GLY A 25 1.40 9.03 11.05
C GLY A 25 0.70 8.43 12.26
N ASP A 26 -0.34 9.11 12.71
CA ASP A 26 -1.18 8.71 13.83
C ASP A 26 -2.64 8.99 13.46
N PRO A 27 -3.46 7.93 13.20
CA PRO A 27 -3.11 6.51 13.27
C PRO A 27 -2.06 6.09 12.21
N PRO A 28 -1.33 5.01 12.46
CA PRO A 28 -0.26 4.59 11.56
C PRO A 28 -0.79 4.10 10.21
N ARG A 29 -0.12 4.51 9.14
CA ARG A 29 -0.38 4.07 7.78
C ARG A 29 0.82 3.32 7.25
N LEU A 30 0.57 2.31 6.44
CA LEU A 30 1.63 1.52 5.82
C LEU A 30 2.40 2.37 4.80
N ILE A 31 3.71 2.40 4.92
CA ILE A 31 4.55 3.15 3.98
C ILE A 31 4.76 2.32 2.71
N VAL A 32 4.52 2.96 1.57
CA VAL A 32 4.80 2.39 0.26
C VAL A 32 5.71 3.37 -0.49
N ALA A 33 6.98 3.02 -0.60
CA ALA A 33 7.95 3.81 -1.34
C ALA A 33 8.02 3.29 -2.78
N VAL A 34 7.98 4.18 -3.75
CA VAL A 34 8.10 3.82 -5.16
C VAL A 34 9.07 4.78 -5.86
N GLN A 35 9.80 4.26 -6.83
CA GLN A 35 10.72 5.07 -7.62
C GLN A 35 9.97 5.98 -8.57
N ALA A 36 8.78 5.58 -8.99
CA ALA A 36 7.98 6.34 -9.95
C ALA A 36 7.63 7.73 -9.42
N PRO A 37 7.59 8.74 -10.30
CA PRO A 37 7.18 10.09 -9.91
C PRO A 37 5.66 10.18 -9.73
N ALA A 38 5.22 11.16 -8.95
CA ALA A 38 3.79 11.40 -8.69
C ALA A 38 3.15 12.20 -9.84
N VAL A 39 3.27 11.68 -11.06
CA VAL A 39 2.71 12.32 -12.26
C VAL A 39 2.02 11.28 -13.13
N ASP A 40 0.95 11.71 -13.79
CA ASP A 40 0.23 10.92 -14.81
C ASP A 40 -0.15 9.49 -14.35
N GLY A 41 -0.47 9.33 -13.08
CA GLY A 41 -0.86 8.03 -12.54
C GLY A 41 0.29 7.03 -12.39
N LYS A 42 1.52 7.42 -12.69
CA LYS A 42 2.67 6.49 -12.63
C LYS A 42 2.93 5.98 -11.23
N ALA A 43 2.87 6.86 -10.23
CA ALA A 43 3.07 6.44 -8.84
C ALA A 43 1.95 5.51 -8.38
N ASN A 44 0.70 5.80 -8.74
CA ASN A 44 -0.43 4.95 -8.35
C ASN A 44 -0.29 3.54 -8.93
N ALA A 45 0.09 3.42 -10.19
CA ALA A 45 0.31 2.12 -10.81
C ALA A 45 1.45 1.36 -10.14
N ALA A 46 2.55 2.06 -9.83
CA ALA A 46 3.69 1.46 -9.14
C ALA A 46 3.31 1.01 -7.71
N VAL A 47 2.54 1.83 -7.00
CA VAL A 47 2.06 1.51 -5.65
C VAL A 47 1.24 0.22 -5.66
N ILE A 48 0.27 0.13 -6.57
CA ILE A 48 -0.59 -1.05 -6.64
C ILE A 48 0.22 -2.30 -6.98
N LYS A 49 1.19 -2.18 -7.89
CA LYS A 49 2.05 -3.30 -8.24
C LYS A 49 2.86 -3.79 -7.03
N GLU A 50 3.44 -2.87 -6.26
CA GLU A 50 4.21 -3.22 -5.07
C GLU A 50 3.33 -3.85 -4.00
N LEU A 51 2.12 -3.31 -3.80
CA LEU A 51 1.17 -3.87 -2.85
C LEU A 51 0.71 -5.27 -3.26
N ALA A 52 0.48 -5.49 -4.55
CA ALA A 52 0.09 -6.80 -5.04
C ALA A 52 1.15 -7.85 -4.72
N ASN A 53 2.42 -7.51 -4.91
CA ASN A 53 3.53 -8.39 -4.57
C ASN A 53 3.63 -8.61 -3.05
N ALA A 54 3.52 -7.54 -2.27
CA ALA A 54 3.68 -7.61 -0.82
C ALA A 54 2.55 -8.41 -0.15
N PHE A 55 1.33 -8.31 -0.66
CA PHE A 55 0.17 -8.99 -0.09
C PHE A 55 -0.18 -10.29 -0.81
N ASN A 56 0.54 -10.63 -1.86
CA ASN A 56 0.33 -11.84 -2.66
C ASN A 56 -1.10 -11.91 -3.22
N VAL A 57 -1.56 -10.81 -3.79
CA VAL A 57 -2.84 -10.69 -4.47
C VAL A 57 -2.62 -10.07 -5.85
N LEU A 58 -3.67 -10.03 -6.67
CA LEU A 58 -3.57 -9.52 -8.02
C LEU A 58 -3.77 -8.00 -8.04
N VAL A 59 -3.14 -7.33 -9.00
CA VAL A 59 -3.30 -5.88 -9.19
C VAL A 59 -4.79 -5.52 -9.29
N ARG A 60 -5.58 -6.30 -10.00
CA ARG A 60 -7.01 -6.04 -10.18
C ARG A 60 -7.84 -6.14 -8.90
N ASP A 61 -7.26 -6.68 -7.82
CA ASP A 61 -7.96 -6.79 -6.54
C ASP A 61 -7.95 -5.49 -5.75
N PHE A 62 -7.23 -4.47 -6.22
CA PHE A 62 -7.11 -3.18 -5.54
C PHE A 62 -7.99 -2.11 -6.19
N THR A 63 -8.63 -1.29 -5.36
CA THR A 63 -9.37 -0.11 -5.81
C THR A 63 -9.03 1.05 -4.88
N ILE A 64 -8.55 2.16 -5.45
CA ILE A 64 -8.30 3.37 -4.67
C ILE A 64 -9.64 4.03 -4.39
N VAL A 65 -10.00 4.16 -3.12
CA VAL A 65 -11.29 4.74 -2.72
C VAL A 65 -11.16 6.13 -2.10
N PHE A 66 -9.93 6.55 -1.77
CA PHE A 66 -9.68 7.87 -1.22
C PHE A 66 -8.23 8.27 -1.49
N GLY A 67 -8.01 9.56 -1.77
CA GLY A 67 -6.66 10.13 -1.86
C GLY A 67 -5.94 9.81 -3.15
N GLU A 68 -6.64 9.67 -4.27
CA GLU A 68 -6.01 9.33 -5.55
C GLU A 68 -4.86 10.27 -5.91
N LEU A 69 -5.01 11.56 -5.63
CA LEU A 69 -3.99 12.56 -5.93
C LEU A 69 -3.09 12.88 -4.74
N GLY A 70 -3.39 12.35 -3.57
CA GLY A 70 -2.63 12.61 -2.36
C GLY A 70 -1.64 11.50 -2.03
N ARG A 71 -0.80 11.75 -1.03
CA ARG A 71 0.13 10.74 -0.54
C ARG A 71 -0.51 9.75 0.43
N ASP A 72 -1.51 10.22 1.19
CA ASP A 72 -2.30 9.33 2.06
C ASP A 72 -3.45 8.79 1.25
N LYS A 73 -3.51 7.47 1.14
CA LYS A 73 -4.51 6.80 0.30
C LYS A 73 -5.20 5.70 1.06
N ARG A 74 -6.45 5.43 0.67
CA ARG A 74 -7.19 4.26 1.12
C ARG A 74 -7.54 3.41 -0.09
N LEU A 75 -7.31 2.11 0.05
CA LEU A 75 -7.60 1.17 -1.01
C LEU A 75 -8.45 0.04 -0.44
N LEU A 76 -9.40 -0.43 -1.25
CA LEU A 76 -10.09 -1.68 -0.96
C LEU A 76 -9.35 -2.80 -1.67
N VAL A 77 -9.14 -3.90 -0.96
CA VAL A 77 -8.45 -5.07 -1.47
C VAL A 77 -9.40 -6.25 -1.35
N ASN A 78 -9.69 -6.89 -2.46
CA ASN A 78 -10.52 -8.10 -2.46
C ASN A 78 -9.67 -9.29 -2.08
N GLY A 79 -10.12 -10.09 -1.12
CA GLY A 79 -9.41 -11.26 -0.69
C GLY A 79 -9.79 -11.71 0.71
N ASP A 80 -9.02 -12.65 1.26
CA ASP A 80 -9.23 -13.15 2.60
C ASP A 80 -8.81 -12.07 3.62
N THR A 81 -9.78 -11.50 4.31
CA THR A 81 -9.54 -10.38 5.22
C THR A 81 -8.63 -10.74 6.40
N GLN A 82 -8.67 -11.98 6.86
CA GLN A 82 -7.79 -12.42 7.95
C GLN A 82 -6.34 -12.48 7.51
N LEU A 83 -6.08 -13.01 6.33
CA LEU A 83 -4.73 -13.07 5.77
C LEU A 83 -4.20 -11.67 5.45
N LEU A 84 -5.06 -10.82 4.89
CA LEU A 84 -4.69 -9.44 4.56
C LEU A 84 -4.39 -8.64 5.82
N GLN A 85 -5.20 -8.80 6.87
CA GLN A 85 -4.97 -8.11 8.13
C GLN A 85 -3.65 -8.56 8.78
N ALA A 86 -3.39 -9.85 8.79
CA ALA A 86 -2.16 -10.39 9.37
C ALA A 86 -0.93 -9.86 8.62
N ARG A 87 -1.00 -9.84 7.30
CA ARG A 87 0.11 -9.32 6.49
C ARG A 87 0.30 -7.81 6.69
N TYR A 88 -0.81 -7.08 6.76
CA TYR A 88 -0.77 -5.64 7.01
C TYR A 88 -0.08 -5.34 8.35
N ASP A 89 -0.47 -6.05 9.41
CA ASP A 89 0.14 -5.89 10.73
C ASP A 89 1.63 -6.20 10.72
N GLU A 90 2.03 -7.26 10.02
CA GLU A 90 3.43 -7.61 9.82
C GLU A 90 4.22 -6.47 9.17
N LEU A 91 3.69 -5.94 8.08
CA LEU A 91 4.37 -4.90 7.32
C LEU A 91 4.43 -3.58 8.09
N LEU A 92 3.37 -3.23 8.83
CA LEU A 92 3.36 -2.03 9.67
C LEU A 92 4.43 -2.10 10.76
N GLY A 93 4.59 -3.27 11.35
CA GLY A 93 5.54 -3.50 12.43
C GLY A 93 6.94 -3.85 11.95
N GLU A 94 7.22 -3.79 10.65
CA GLU A 94 8.54 -4.09 10.13
C GLU A 94 9.56 -3.16 10.73
N PRO A 95 10.63 -3.71 11.36
CA PRO A 95 11.61 -2.87 12.00
C PRO A 95 12.35 -2.03 10.98
N LYS A 96 12.62 -0.78 11.36
CA LYS A 96 13.48 0.07 10.56
C LYS A 96 14.87 -0.52 10.58
N LEU A 97 15.39 -0.83 9.42
CA LEU A 97 16.76 -1.29 9.31
C LEU A 97 17.68 -0.13 9.62
N LEU A 98 18.53 -0.36 10.55
CA LEU A 98 19.54 0.63 10.93
C LEU A 98 20.68 0.60 9.94
#